data_762f8914af11005a5052a2065368c488
#
_entry.id   762f8914af11005a5052a2065368c488
#
_cell.length_a   1.000
_cell.length_b   1.000
_cell.length_c   1.000
_cell.angle_alpha   90.00
_cell.angle_beta   90.00
_cell.angle_gamma   90.00
#
_symmetry.space_group_name_H-M   'P 1'
#
loop_
_entity.id
_entity.type
_entity.pdbx_description
1 polymer ?
#
loop_
_entity_poly.entity_id
_entity_poly.type
_entity_poly.pdbx_seq_one_letter_code
_entity_poly.pdbx_strand_id
1 'polypeptide(L)'
;VEWINDYNNLNKLTHEHEDAGGFYDELVNHDGWIGRFNWGNSNAWEDDFKRTAKGGHAPDWVETCDIVYFTGHGSPSGFYFRSDTPDDSLVEGDFVSGPTNGDMRLGTGDLDWLALEVCNTLQLNATIGGVNRDVFDRWADAFAGLHTILSFTTTSLDLATPGRYFAAFLDGRWLNVVYGFPFPVGVSPLKMIDAWFMMAEICQPDDVEAAVLYANTQGTDTQNDYAWGHGHVSPDPIRGASSWFSWTWVPHAC
;
A
#
# COMPACT_ATOMS: atom_id res chain seq x y z
N VAL A 1 6.63 -8.12 2.32
CA VAL A 1 5.18 -8.06 2.57
C VAL A 1 4.86 -8.35 4.01
N GLU A 2 3.74 -7.81 4.50
CA GLU A 2 3.17 -8.13 5.81
C GLU A 2 1.66 -8.34 5.73
N TRP A 3 1.14 -9.21 6.62
CA TRP A 3 -0.27 -9.58 6.62
C TRP A 3 -0.78 -9.98 8.01
N ILE A 4 -2.06 -9.72 8.29
CA ILE A 4 -2.71 -10.09 9.56
C ILE A 4 -4.05 -10.78 9.28
N ASN A 5 -4.13 -12.09 9.53
CA ASN A 5 -5.37 -12.86 9.53
C ASN A 5 -5.99 -12.93 10.94
N ASP A 6 -5.15 -13.06 11.96
CA ASP A 6 -5.56 -13.46 13.31
C ASP A 6 -5.44 -12.29 14.30
N TYR A 7 -6.46 -11.47 14.34
CA TYR A 7 -6.57 -10.35 15.28
C TYR A 7 -7.10 -10.82 16.64
N ASN A 8 -6.59 -10.22 17.73
CA ASN A 8 -7.07 -10.51 19.09
C ASN A 8 -8.33 -9.72 19.46
N ASN A 9 -8.49 -8.53 18.90
CA ASN A 9 -9.53 -7.56 19.25
C ASN A 9 -10.42 -7.13 18.08
N LEU A 10 -10.16 -7.63 16.89
CA LEU A 10 -10.94 -7.41 15.68
C LEU A 10 -11.40 -8.76 15.11
N ASN A 11 -12.30 -8.72 14.13
CA ASN A 11 -12.72 -9.92 13.41
C ASN A 11 -11.52 -10.54 12.68
N LYS A 12 -11.49 -11.87 12.65
CA LYS A 12 -10.48 -12.58 11.84
C LYS A 12 -10.75 -12.38 10.36
N LEU A 13 -9.67 -12.29 9.60
CA LEU A 13 -9.66 -12.33 8.14
C LEU A 13 -9.20 -13.72 7.69
N THR A 14 -9.46 -14.07 6.45
CA THR A 14 -9.25 -15.44 5.97
C THR A 14 -8.11 -15.53 4.96
N HIS A 15 -7.98 -14.52 4.09
CA HIS A 15 -7.20 -14.62 2.87
C HIS A 15 -5.93 -13.75 2.81
N GLU A 16 -5.63 -13.00 3.87
CA GLU A 16 -4.50 -12.07 3.87
C GLU A 16 -3.14 -12.76 3.62
N HIS A 17 -2.98 -13.98 4.14
CA HIS A 17 -1.78 -14.78 3.89
C HIS A 17 -1.63 -15.17 2.42
N GLU A 18 -2.71 -15.63 1.80
CA GLU A 18 -2.73 -16.01 0.38
C GLU A 18 -2.55 -14.79 -0.51
N ASP A 19 -3.13 -13.67 -0.13
CA ASP A 19 -3.06 -12.42 -0.85
C ASP A 19 -1.63 -11.85 -0.84
N ALA A 20 -1.06 -11.61 0.34
CA ALA A 20 0.32 -11.15 0.49
C ALA A 20 1.35 -12.13 -0.10
N GLY A 21 1.10 -13.44 0.10
CA GLY A 21 1.93 -14.50 -0.47
C GLY A 21 1.91 -14.49 -1.99
N GLY A 22 0.75 -14.25 -2.59
CA GLY A 22 0.58 -14.13 -4.04
C GLY A 22 1.36 -12.96 -4.63
N PHE A 23 1.33 -11.80 -3.97
CA PHE A 23 2.14 -10.64 -4.36
C PHE A 23 3.65 -10.94 -4.28
N TYR A 24 4.09 -11.48 -3.15
CA TYR A 24 5.49 -11.82 -2.92
C TYR A 24 6.01 -12.84 -3.93
N ASP A 25 5.26 -13.93 -4.14
CA ASP A 25 5.66 -15.02 -5.04
C ASP A 25 5.75 -14.55 -6.48
N GLU A 26 4.82 -13.70 -6.95
CA GLU A 26 4.81 -13.21 -8.31
C GLU A 26 6.05 -12.34 -8.59
N LEU A 27 6.37 -11.39 -7.71
CA LEU A 27 7.54 -10.54 -7.91
C LEU A 27 8.87 -11.29 -7.69
N VAL A 28 8.99 -12.07 -6.62
CA VAL A 28 10.26 -12.71 -6.24
C VAL A 28 10.56 -13.93 -7.11
N ASN A 29 9.59 -14.83 -7.31
CA ASN A 29 9.85 -16.09 -7.99
C ASN A 29 9.66 -16.00 -9.51
N HIS A 30 8.96 -15.01 -10.01
CA HIS A 30 8.66 -14.90 -11.44
C HIS A 30 9.29 -13.68 -12.11
N ASP A 31 9.43 -12.56 -11.40
CA ASP A 31 10.00 -11.32 -11.95
C ASP A 31 11.46 -11.07 -11.50
N GLY A 32 11.93 -11.83 -10.53
CA GLY A 32 13.33 -11.78 -10.07
C GLY A 32 13.65 -10.69 -9.05
N TRP A 33 12.64 -10.11 -8.41
CA TRP A 33 12.82 -9.18 -7.30
C TRP A 33 13.49 -9.86 -6.11
N ILE A 34 14.18 -9.07 -5.29
CA ILE A 34 14.79 -9.58 -4.06
C ILE A 34 13.78 -9.43 -2.91
N GLY A 35 13.24 -10.56 -2.45
CA GLY A 35 12.38 -10.57 -1.27
C GLY A 35 13.15 -10.28 0.00
N ARG A 36 12.73 -9.26 0.76
CA ARG A 36 13.34 -8.89 2.05
C ARG A 36 12.68 -9.64 3.19
N PHE A 37 11.35 -9.61 3.28
CA PHE A 37 10.58 -10.28 4.33
C PHE A 37 9.19 -10.66 3.81
N ASN A 38 8.61 -11.67 4.45
CA ASN A 38 7.21 -12.07 4.30
C ASN A 38 6.73 -12.49 5.69
N TRP A 39 6.14 -11.55 6.43
CA TRP A 39 5.76 -11.72 7.81
C TRP A 39 4.25 -11.63 8.01
N GLY A 40 3.74 -12.40 8.96
CA GLY A 40 2.31 -12.38 9.23
C GLY A 40 1.94 -12.62 10.68
N ASN A 41 0.77 -12.18 11.04
CA ASN A 41 0.20 -12.29 12.37
C ASN A 41 1.15 -11.74 13.46
N SER A 42 1.58 -12.59 14.40
CA SER A 42 2.46 -12.19 15.50
C SER A 42 3.89 -11.81 15.10
N ASN A 43 4.26 -11.97 13.82
CA ASN A 43 5.57 -11.59 13.29
C ASN A 43 5.54 -10.31 12.47
N ALA A 44 4.36 -9.78 12.16
CA ALA A 44 4.17 -8.48 11.51
C ALA A 44 3.86 -7.44 12.58
N TRP A 45 4.64 -6.40 12.65
CA TRP A 45 4.58 -5.44 13.75
C TRP A 45 4.40 -4.02 13.26
N GLU A 46 3.65 -3.23 14.00
CA GLU A 46 3.49 -1.80 13.76
C GLU A 46 4.83 -1.06 13.71
N ASP A 47 5.79 -1.45 14.56
CA ASP A 47 7.13 -0.88 14.63
C ASP A 47 7.88 -0.92 13.30
N ASP A 48 7.58 -1.88 12.43
CA ASP A 48 8.23 -2.03 11.13
C ASP A 48 7.89 -0.87 10.17
N PHE A 49 6.78 -0.17 10.41
CA PHE A 49 6.34 1.02 9.66
C PHE A 49 6.59 2.33 10.40
N LYS A 50 6.83 2.28 11.69
CA LYS A 50 7.02 3.47 12.51
C LYS A 50 8.41 4.05 12.33
N ARG A 51 8.46 5.38 12.29
CA ARG A 51 9.74 6.11 12.33
C ARG A 51 10.43 5.98 13.68
N THR A 52 11.77 6.01 13.68
CA THR A 52 12.60 5.89 14.89
C THR A 52 12.23 6.90 15.99
N ALA A 53 11.82 8.13 15.63
CA ALA A 53 11.40 9.15 16.60
C ALA A 53 10.11 8.78 17.36
N LYS A 54 9.41 7.76 16.93
CA LYS A 54 8.22 7.17 17.56
C LYS A 54 8.48 5.79 18.16
N GLY A 55 9.73 5.39 18.25
CA GLY A 55 10.14 4.09 18.78
C GLY A 55 10.22 2.99 17.73
N GLY A 56 9.89 3.27 16.47
CA GLY A 56 9.82 2.25 15.44
C GLY A 56 11.14 1.95 14.73
N HIS A 57 11.08 0.98 13.86
CA HIS A 57 12.17 0.35 13.13
C HIS A 57 12.04 0.43 11.60
N ALA A 58 11.20 1.33 11.06
CA ALA A 58 11.02 1.48 9.62
C ALA A 58 12.34 1.56 8.84
N PRO A 59 13.39 2.28 9.30
CA PRO A 59 14.68 2.31 8.61
C PRO A 59 15.38 0.96 8.49
N ASP A 60 15.07 0.01 9.36
CA ASP A 60 15.68 -1.33 9.34
C ASP A 60 14.89 -2.31 8.45
N TRP A 61 13.61 -2.04 8.18
CA TRP A 61 12.69 -2.93 7.51
C TRP A 61 12.03 -2.30 6.27
N VAL A 62 10.90 -1.62 6.40
CA VAL A 62 10.12 -1.14 5.24
C VAL A 62 10.90 -0.16 4.36
N GLU A 63 11.72 0.68 4.95
CA GLU A 63 12.58 1.65 4.25
C GLU A 63 13.77 1.00 3.50
N THR A 64 13.95 -0.32 3.62
CA THR A 64 14.97 -1.08 2.85
C THR A 64 14.41 -1.76 1.62
N CYS A 65 13.15 -1.50 1.28
CA CYS A 65 12.43 -2.08 0.16
C CYS A 65 12.01 -0.99 -0.80
N ASP A 66 11.99 -1.27 -2.09
CA ASP A 66 11.40 -0.36 -3.10
C ASP A 66 9.87 -0.34 -3.00
N ILE A 67 9.26 -1.49 -2.71
CA ILE A 67 7.81 -1.63 -2.54
C ILE A 67 7.47 -2.45 -1.29
N VAL A 68 6.48 -2.00 -0.54
CA VAL A 68 5.88 -2.75 0.56
C VAL A 68 4.40 -2.97 0.29
N TYR A 69 3.94 -4.20 0.48
CA TYR A 69 2.53 -4.59 0.41
C TYR A 69 2.10 -5.07 1.80
N PHE A 70 1.04 -4.47 2.32
CA PHE A 70 0.39 -4.86 3.57
C PHE A 70 -1.07 -5.20 3.31
N THR A 71 -1.57 -6.28 3.93
CA THR A 71 -2.97 -6.67 3.85
C THR A 71 -3.53 -7.02 5.23
N GLY A 72 -4.74 -6.51 5.53
CA GLY A 72 -5.36 -6.61 6.85
C GLY A 72 -6.53 -5.65 7.07
N HIS A 73 -6.84 -5.36 8.32
CA HIS A 73 -7.83 -4.35 8.64
C HIS A 73 -7.29 -2.93 8.52
N GLY A 74 -8.16 -2.03 8.04
CA GLY A 74 -7.90 -0.61 7.96
C GLY A 74 -9.08 0.25 8.39
N SER A 75 -8.79 1.52 8.57
CA SER A 75 -9.75 2.58 8.85
C SER A 75 -9.21 3.91 8.31
N PRO A 76 -10.02 4.98 8.34
CA PRO A 76 -9.50 6.31 7.99
C PRO A 76 -8.34 6.79 8.85
N SER A 77 -8.12 6.19 10.02
CA SER A 77 -7.01 6.52 10.91
C SER A 77 -5.69 5.86 10.50
N GLY A 78 -5.74 4.68 9.88
CA GLY A 78 -4.57 3.90 9.52
C GLY A 78 -4.89 2.43 9.32
N PHE A 79 -3.92 1.56 9.51
CA PHE A 79 -4.07 0.11 9.39
C PHE A 79 -3.64 -0.61 10.66
N TYR A 80 -4.20 -1.80 10.90
CA TYR A 80 -4.18 -2.43 12.21
C TYR A 80 -3.28 -3.66 12.26
N PHE A 81 -2.62 -3.81 13.41
CA PHE A 81 -1.83 -4.97 13.79
C PHE A 81 -2.50 -5.73 14.96
N ARG A 82 -1.87 -6.78 15.43
CA ARG A 82 -2.35 -7.52 16.60
C ARG A 82 -2.10 -6.71 17.87
N SER A 83 -3.06 -6.73 18.80
CA SER A 83 -2.95 -6.02 20.07
C SER A 83 -1.99 -6.67 21.10
N ASP A 84 -1.47 -7.85 20.80
CA ASP A 84 -0.47 -8.56 21.62
C ASP A 84 0.96 -8.40 21.10
N THR A 85 1.16 -7.61 20.07
CA THR A 85 2.49 -7.18 19.65
C THR A 85 3.08 -6.18 20.65
N PRO A 86 4.42 -6.02 20.73
CA PRO A 86 5.05 -5.20 21.76
C PRO A 86 4.65 -3.72 21.76
N ASP A 87 4.05 -3.27 20.70
CA ASP A 87 3.64 -1.89 20.48
C ASP A 87 2.13 -1.75 20.28
N ASP A 88 1.69 -0.60 19.80
CA ASP A 88 0.29 -0.31 19.51
C ASP A 88 -0.27 -1.19 18.39
N SER A 89 -1.56 -1.30 18.32
CA SER A 89 -2.25 -2.11 17.31
C SER A 89 -2.61 -1.33 16.04
N LEU A 90 -2.20 -0.08 15.91
CA LEU A 90 -2.58 0.80 14.82
C LEU A 90 -1.41 1.64 14.36
N VAL A 91 -1.05 1.53 13.08
CA VAL A 91 -0.19 2.52 12.42
C VAL A 91 -1.06 3.70 12.00
N GLU A 92 -0.81 4.83 12.60
CA GLU A 92 -1.49 6.06 12.28
C GLU A 92 -0.74 6.85 11.20
N GLY A 93 -1.51 7.49 10.34
CA GLY A 93 -0.97 8.53 9.46
C GLY A 93 -0.45 9.70 10.29
N ASP A 94 -0.83 10.89 9.92
CA ASP A 94 -0.19 12.13 10.39
C ASP A 94 -1.06 12.96 11.35
N PHE A 95 -2.29 12.58 11.59
CA PHE A 95 -3.32 13.49 12.11
C PHE A 95 -3.38 13.66 13.63
N VAL A 96 -2.62 12.91 14.43
CA VAL A 96 -2.90 12.77 15.87
C VAL A 96 -2.68 14.04 16.70
N SER A 97 -1.80 14.92 16.30
CA SER A 97 -1.62 16.22 16.97
C SER A 97 -0.77 17.24 16.21
N GLY A 98 -0.93 17.28 14.89
CA GLY A 98 -0.22 18.22 14.01
C GLY A 98 0.89 17.58 13.17
N PRO A 99 1.50 18.34 12.27
CA PRO A 99 2.27 17.82 11.13
C PRO A 99 3.58 17.08 11.48
N THR A 100 3.85 16.82 12.73
CA THR A 100 5.07 16.11 13.16
C THR A 100 4.78 14.89 14.02
N ASN A 101 3.53 14.51 14.19
CA ASN A 101 3.14 13.50 15.18
C ASN A 101 2.61 12.18 14.61
N GLY A 102 2.52 12.03 13.29
CA GLY A 102 2.22 10.75 12.65
C GLY A 102 3.33 9.72 12.92
N ASP A 103 2.96 8.46 12.88
CA ASP A 103 3.87 7.34 13.14
C ASP A 103 4.84 7.15 11.98
N MET A 104 4.36 7.30 10.74
CA MET A 104 5.13 7.05 9.55
C MET A 104 5.87 8.28 9.02
N ARG A 105 7.02 8.02 8.42
CA ARG A 105 7.79 8.90 7.56
C ARG A 105 8.57 8.05 6.59
N LEU A 106 8.03 7.87 5.41
CA LEU A 106 8.46 6.89 4.44
C LEU A 106 9.08 7.53 3.21
N GLY A 107 9.98 6.78 2.56
CA GLY A 107 10.77 7.25 1.43
C GLY A 107 12.03 8.02 1.85
N THR A 108 12.48 7.84 3.09
CA THR A 108 13.80 8.36 3.53
C THR A 108 14.92 7.38 3.22
N GLY A 109 14.58 6.12 2.96
CA GLY A 109 15.40 5.02 2.47
C GLY A 109 15.08 4.71 1.01
N ASP A 110 14.84 3.46 0.72
CA ASP A 110 14.60 2.96 -0.64
C ASP A 110 13.08 2.84 -0.97
N LEU A 111 12.17 3.15 -0.05
CA LEU A 111 10.74 2.90 -0.23
C LEU A 111 10.07 3.94 -1.15
N ASP A 112 9.73 3.51 -2.37
CA ASP A 112 9.00 4.32 -3.35
C ASP A 112 7.48 4.13 -3.24
N TRP A 113 7.00 2.89 -2.98
CA TRP A 113 5.58 2.57 -3.05
C TRP A 113 5.09 1.78 -1.85
N LEU A 114 3.99 2.24 -1.25
CA LEU A 114 3.28 1.55 -0.18
C LEU A 114 1.88 1.15 -0.67
N ALA A 115 1.65 -0.15 -0.83
CA ALA A 115 0.35 -0.71 -1.18
C ALA A 115 -0.32 -1.30 0.07
N LEU A 116 -1.52 -0.82 0.37
CA LEU A 116 -2.31 -1.17 1.54
C LEU A 116 -3.65 -1.78 1.10
N GLU A 117 -3.74 -3.10 1.05
CA GLU A 117 -4.99 -3.84 0.82
C GLU A 117 -5.81 -3.85 2.13
N VAL A 118 -6.36 -2.68 2.47
CA VAL A 118 -7.07 -2.42 3.71
C VAL A 118 -8.23 -1.44 3.51
N CYS A 119 -9.26 -1.55 4.34
CA CYS A 119 -10.48 -0.75 4.23
C CYS A 119 -10.25 0.74 4.57
N ASN A 120 -10.91 1.65 3.83
CA ASN A 120 -11.16 3.05 4.19
C ASN A 120 -9.93 3.95 4.43
N THR A 121 -8.73 3.46 4.30
CA THR A 121 -7.51 4.16 4.69
C THR A 121 -7.32 5.46 3.92
N LEU A 122 -7.66 5.48 2.62
CA LEU A 122 -7.62 6.69 1.80
C LEU A 122 -9.01 7.35 1.61
N GLN A 123 -9.97 7.12 2.51
CA GLN A 123 -11.24 7.83 2.49
C GLN A 123 -11.01 9.35 2.41
N LEU A 124 -11.67 10.05 1.45
CA LEU A 124 -11.35 11.44 1.17
C LEU A 124 -11.56 12.36 2.37
N ASN A 125 -12.65 12.16 3.11
CA ASN A 125 -12.95 12.91 4.33
C ASN A 125 -13.42 11.96 5.42
N ALA A 126 -12.91 12.11 6.62
CA ALA A 126 -13.27 11.30 7.78
C ALA A 126 -13.35 12.12 9.07
N THR A 127 -14.26 11.75 9.96
CA THR A 127 -14.31 12.33 11.31
C THR A 127 -13.54 11.47 12.28
N ILE A 128 -12.42 11.99 12.77
CA ILE A 128 -11.53 11.30 13.70
C ILE A 128 -11.40 12.12 14.96
N GLY A 129 -11.71 11.51 16.12
CA GLY A 129 -11.71 12.23 17.38
C GLY A 129 -12.67 13.42 17.44
N GLY A 130 -13.75 13.39 16.64
CA GLY A 130 -14.73 14.49 16.53
C GLY A 130 -14.31 15.63 15.59
N VAL A 131 -13.17 15.51 14.91
CA VAL A 131 -12.67 16.49 13.95
C VAL A 131 -12.78 15.92 12.53
N ASN A 132 -13.35 16.69 11.60
CA ASN A 132 -13.36 16.32 10.19
C ASN A 132 -11.98 16.61 9.59
N ARG A 133 -11.40 15.62 8.92
CA ARG A 133 -10.07 15.67 8.28
C ARG A 133 -10.14 15.13 6.87
N ASP A 134 -9.48 15.80 5.95
CA ASP A 134 -9.30 15.25 4.60
C ASP A 134 -8.14 14.24 4.55
N VAL A 135 -7.97 13.59 3.41
CA VAL A 135 -6.93 12.58 3.20
C VAL A 135 -5.53 13.17 3.32
N PHE A 136 -5.34 14.43 2.92
CA PHE A 136 -4.04 15.10 2.99
C PHE A 136 -3.67 15.45 4.44
N ASP A 137 -4.63 15.93 5.22
CA ASP A 137 -4.44 16.16 6.66
C ASP A 137 -3.98 14.90 7.41
N ARG A 138 -4.33 13.72 6.88
CA ARG A 138 -4.06 12.43 7.53
C ARG A 138 -2.76 11.76 7.06
N TRP A 139 -2.37 11.99 5.81
CA TRP A 139 -1.32 11.19 5.18
C TRP A 139 -0.14 11.97 4.60
N ALA A 140 -0.26 13.30 4.38
CA ALA A 140 0.81 14.06 3.73
C ALA A 140 2.15 14.00 4.47
N ASP A 141 2.14 13.93 5.80
CA ASP A 141 3.36 13.87 6.60
C ASP A 141 4.05 12.49 6.56
N ALA A 142 3.35 11.44 6.13
CA ALA A 142 3.96 10.13 5.89
C ALA A 142 4.96 10.17 4.72
N PHE A 143 4.78 11.09 3.79
CA PHE A 143 5.65 11.22 2.62
C PHE A 143 6.92 12.02 2.96
N ALA A 144 8.07 11.37 2.90
CA ALA A 144 9.38 12.00 3.09
C ALA A 144 10.35 11.72 1.93
N GLY A 145 9.85 11.20 0.84
CA GLY A 145 10.43 10.72 -0.39
C GLY A 145 9.53 9.72 -1.07
N LEU A 146 8.60 9.12 -0.32
CA LEU A 146 7.60 8.16 -0.83
C LEU A 146 6.87 8.72 -2.06
N HIS A 147 6.73 7.91 -3.10
CA HIS A 147 6.06 8.29 -4.34
C HIS A 147 4.55 8.17 -4.21
N THR A 148 4.06 7.02 -3.72
CA THR A 148 2.63 6.72 -3.75
C THR A 148 2.21 5.82 -2.58
N ILE A 149 1.02 6.10 -2.03
CA ILE A 149 0.24 5.16 -1.21
C ILE A 149 -0.96 4.70 -2.05
N LEU A 150 -1.16 3.39 -2.14
CA LEU A 150 -2.24 2.73 -2.84
C LEU A 150 -3.16 2.07 -1.80
N SER A 151 -4.47 2.29 -1.85
CA SER A 151 -5.42 1.69 -0.90
C SER A 151 -6.87 1.86 -1.38
N PHE A 152 -7.84 1.92 -0.45
CA PHE A 152 -9.27 2.09 -0.74
C PHE A 152 -9.88 3.24 0.06
N THR A 153 -10.92 3.88 -0.52
CA THR A 153 -11.75 4.85 0.20
C THR A 153 -12.92 4.21 0.90
N THR A 154 -13.27 2.98 0.52
CA THR A 154 -14.39 2.19 1.04
C THR A 154 -13.90 0.90 1.70
N THR A 155 -14.84 0.09 2.17
CA THR A 155 -14.54 -1.27 2.65
C THR A 155 -14.25 -2.17 1.47
N SER A 156 -13.05 -2.75 1.41
CA SER A 156 -12.65 -3.80 0.46
C SER A 156 -13.03 -5.20 0.98
N LEU A 157 -13.06 -6.18 0.09
CA LEU A 157 -13.29 -7.57 0.44
C LEU A 157 -11.98 -8.28 0.76
N ASP A 158 -12.01 -9.15 1.76
CA ASP A 158 -10.96 -10.12 2.11
C ASP A 158 -10.91 -11.23 1.04
N LEU A 159 -9.96 -11.14 0.10
CA LEU A 159 -9.81 -12.01 -1.06
C LEU A 159 -8.37 -12.53 -1.18
N ALA A 160 -8.21 -13.73 -1.75
CA ALA A 160 -6.92 -14.40 -1.88
C ALA A 160 -6.08 -13.96 -3.10
N THR A 161 -6.60 -13.10 -3.96
CA THR A 161 -5.99 -12.87 -5.29
C THR A 161 -5.51 -11.46 -5.60
N PRO A 162 -5.95 -10.40 -4.90
CA PRO A 162 -5.59 -9.03 -5.26
C PRO A 162 -4.08 -8.80 -5.38
N GLY A 163 -3.30 -9.21 -4.39
CA GLY A 163 -1.85 -9.02 -4.41
C GLY A 163 -1.17 -9.71 -5.56
N ARG A 164 -1.56 -10.96 -5.86
CA ARG A 164 -1.03 -11.68 -7.02
C ARG A 164 -1.38 -10.99 -8.35
N TYR A 165 -2.60 -10.50 -8.48
CA TYR A 165 -3.02 -9.81 -9.69
C TYR A 165 -2.34 -8.46 -9.84
N PHE A 166 -2.22 -7.70 -8.75
CA PHE A 166 -1.48 -6.45 -8.74
C PHE A 166 -0.03 -6.65 -9.19
N ALA A 167 0.70 -7.61 -8.60
CA ALA A 167 2.05 -7.95 -9.00
C ALA A 167 2.14 -8.35 -10.48
N ALA A 168 1.21 -9.19 -10.96
CA ALA A 168 1.18 -9.62 -12.36
C ALA A 168 0.92 -8.48 -13.36
N PHE A 169 0.20 -7.42 -12.95
CA PHE A 169 0.07 -6.21 -13.75
C PHE A 169 1.36 -5.40 -13.78
N LEU A 170 2.10 -5.35 -12.68
CA LEU A 170 3.37 -4.65 -12.58
C LEU A 170 4.46 -5.29 -13.45
N ASP A 171 4.50 -6.61 -13.54
CA ASP A 171 5.52 -7.37 -14.27
C ASP A 171 5.14 -7.75 -15.73
N GLY A 172 3.91 -7.42 -16.14
CA GLY A 172 3.41 -7.72 -17.50
C GLY A 172 3.00 -9.17 -17.72
N ARG A 173 2.74 -9.96 -16.68
CA ARG A 173 2.32 -11.37 -16.76
C ARG A 173 0.82 -11.59 -16.54
N TRP A 174 0.05 -10.56 -16.45
CA TRP A 174 -1.37 -10.61 -16.06
C TRP A 174 -2.25 -11.50 -16.97
N LEU A 175 -1.97 -11.64 -18.26
CA LEU A 175 -2.72 -12.55 -19.11
C LEU A 175 -2.58 -14.02 -18.67
N ASN A 176 -1.43 -14.39 -18.16
CA ASN A 176 -1.17 -15.74 -17.64
C ASN A 176 -1.83 -15.93 -16.28
N VAL A 177 -1.69 -14.95 -15.39
CA VAL A 177 -2.11 -15.04 -13.98
C VAL A 177 -3.61 -14.87 -13.85
N VAL A 178 -4.20 -13.83 -14.48
CA VAL A 178 -5.62 -13.49 -14.34
C VAL A 178 -6.50 -14.38 -15.22
N TYR A 179 -6.08 -14.63 -16.47
CA TYR A 179 -6.89 -15.35 -17.45
C TYR A 179 -6.44 -16.79 -17.72
N GLY A 180 -5.37 -17.26 -17.07
CA GLY A 180 -4.91 -18.63 -17.17
C GLY A 180 -4.38 -19.04 -18.54
N PHE A 181 -3.82 -18.13 -19.31
CA PHE A 181 -3.20 -18.47 -20.58
C PHE A 181 -2.03 -19.45 -20.37
N PRO A 182 -2.00 -20.58 -21.06
CA PRO A 182 -1.03 -21.66 -20.81
C PRO A 182 0.39 -21.37 -21.31
N PHE A 183 0.56 -20.33 -22.11
CA PHE A 183 1.84 -19.91 -22.64
C PHE A 183 2.18 -18.52 -22.13
N PRO A 184 3.48 -18.22 -21.85
CA PRO A 184 3.90 -16.87 -21.51
C PRO A 184 3.50 -15.90 -22.63
N VAL A 185 2.54 -15.04 -22.34
CA VAL A 185 2.17 -13.93 -23.24
C VAL A 185 2.75 -12.68 -22.60
N GLY A 186 3.87 -12.22 -23.17
CA GLY A 186 4.46 -10.94 -22.78
C GLY A 186 3.52 -9.81 -23.17
N VAL A 187 2.98 -9.13 -22.19
CA VAL A 187 2.23 -7.89 -22.36
C VAL A 187 3.00 -6.77 -21.67
N SER A 188 2.73 -5.54 -22.06
CA SER A 188 3.41 -4.42 -21.42
C SER A 188 3.01 -4.35 -19.93
N PRO A 189 3.98 -4.21 -19.04
CA PRO A 189 3.73 -3.85 -17.64
C PRO A 189 2.86 -2.62 -17.54
N LEU A 190 2.05 -2.53 -16.49
CA LEU A 190 1.27 -1.35 -16.20
C LEU A 190 2.04 -0.42 -15.25
N LYS A 191 1.70 0.86 -15.28
CA LYS A 191 2.15 1.81 -14.27
C LYS A 191 1.60 1.40 -12.90
N MET A 192 2.27 1.79 -11.85
CA MET A 192 1.91 1.47 -10.46
C MET A 192 0.44 1.77 -10.15
N ILE A 193 -0.03 2.97 -10.49
CA ILE A 193 -1.42 3.42 -10.27
C ILE A 193 -2.41 2.64 -11.15
N ASP A 194 -2.08 2.44 -12.43
CA ASP A 194 -2.95 1.73 -13.37
C ASP A 194 -3.08 0.24 -12.97
N ALA A 195 -2.01 -0.37 -12.49
CA ALA A 195 -2.00 -1.75 -11.99
C ALA A 195 -2.90 -1.91 -10.76
N TRP A 196 -2.86 -0.96 -9.83
CA TRP A 196 -3.73 -0.96 -8.65
C TRP A 196 -5.21 -0.86 -9.03
N PHE A 197 -5.57 0.08 -9.88
CA PHE A 197 -6.94 0.22 -10.33
C PHE A 197 -7.44 -0.97 -11.15
N MET A 198 -6.58 -1.55 -11.99
CA MET A 198 -6.94 -2.74 -12.76
C MET A 198 -7.13 -3.97 -11.86
N MET A 199 -6.33 -4.11 -10.80
CA MET A 199 -6.52 -5.15 -9.79
C MET A 199 -7.88 -4.96 -9.10
N ALA A 200 -8.20 -3.75 -8.66
CA ALA A 200 -9.48 -3.47 -8.02
C ALA A 200 -10.68 -3.74 -8.95
N GLU A 201 -10.59 -3.34 -10.22
CA GLU A 201 -11.59 -3.60 -11.27
C GLU A 201 -11.92 -5.10 -11.42
N ILE A 202 -10.91 -5.96 -11.29
CA ILE A 202 -11.08 -7.41 -11.51
C ILE A 202 -11.48 -8.14 -10.23
N CYS A 203 -10.96 -7.70 -9.08
CA CYS A 203 -11.12 -8.43 -7.83
C CYS A 203 -12.26 -7.93 -6.96
N GLN A 204 -12.50 -6.63 -6.94
CA GLN A 204 -13.44 -6.01 -6.01
C GLN A 204 -14.83 -5.80 -6.65
N PRO A 205 -15.91 -5.78 -5.88
CA PRO A 205 -17.25 -5.46 -6.38
C PRO A 205 -17.38 -3.97 -6.72
N ASP A 206 -18.44 -3.66 -7.50
CA ASP A 206 -18.70 -2.33 -8.08
C ASP A 206 -18.85 -1.19 -7.05
N ASP A 207 -19.13 -1.51 -5.79
CA ASP A 207 -19.29 -0.54 -4.70
C ASP A 207 -18.01 -0.29 -3.90
N VAL A 208 -16.93 -0.96 -4.26
CA VAL A 208 -15.60 -0.74 -3.68
C VAL A 208 -14.87 0.33 -4.48
N GLU A 209 -14.37 1.35 -3.81
CA GLU A 209 -13.64 2.45 -4.41
C GLU A 209 -12.16 2.36 -4.06
N ALA A 210 -11.33 2.01 -5.04
CA ALA A 210 -9.88 2.06 -4.92
C ALA A 210 -9.37 3.50 -4.99
N ALA A 211 -8.28 3.79 -4.30
CA ALA A 211 -7.69 5.12 -4.25
C ALA A 211 -6.18 5.10 -4.24
N VAL A 212 -5.60 6.18 -4.70
CA VAL A 212 -4.16 6.44 -4.62
C VAL A 212 -3.91 7.84 -4.10
N LEU A 213 -2.87 7.98 -3.29
CA LEU A 213 -2.33 9.28 -2.87
C LEU A 213 -0.88 9.32 -3.32
N TYR A 214 -0.51 10.34 -4.10
CA TYR A 214 0.84 10.46 -4.63
C TYR A 214 1.40 11.86 -4.50
N ALA A 215 2.72 11.98 -4.48
CA ALA A 215 3.43 13.23 -4.31
C ALA A 215 4.31 13.53 -5.51
N ASN A 216 4.26 14.78 -5.98
CA ASN A 216 5.15 15.27 -7.02
C ASN A 216 5.90 16.52 -6.56
N THR A 217 7.14 16.66 -7.03
CA THR A 217 7.88 17.91 -6.98
C THR A 217 8.12 18.43 -8.39
N GLN A 218 8.68 19.60 -8.53
CA GLN A 218 9.06 20.12 -9.85
C GLN A 218 10.10 19.17 -10.50
N GLY A 219 9.69 18.56 -11.60
CA GLY A 219 10.53 17.62 -12.36
C GLY A 219 10.36 16.15 -12.00
N THR A 220 9.46 15.81 -11.06
CA THR A 220 9.02 14.44 -10.81
C THR A 220 7.64 14.18 -11.43
N ASP A 221 7.31 12.92 -11.67
CA ASP A 221 6.04 12.48 -12.27
C ASP A 221 5.63 11.11 -11.71
N THR A 222 5.54 11.02 -10.39
CA THR A 222 5.31 9.77 -9.66
C THR A 222 4.01 9.06 -10.04
N GLN A 223 3.03 9.79 -10.57
CA GLN A 223 1.81 9.19 -11.13
C GLN A 223 2.06 8.30 -12.37
N ASN A 224 3.21 8.44 -13.02
CA ASN A 224 3.57 7.70 -14.21
C ASN A 224 4.66 6.63 -13.95
N ASP A 225 4.97 6.36 -12.70
CA ASP A 225 5.98 5.36 -12.34
C ASP A 225 5.55 3.94 -12.71
N TYR A 226 6.51 3.20 -13.18
CA TYR A 226 6.47 1.75 -13.32
C TYR A 226 7.22 1.10 -12.17
N ALA A 227 6.98 -0.17 -11.93
CA ALA A 227 7.85 -0.95 -11.06
C ALA A 227 9.30 -0.98 -11.63
N TRP A 228 10.29 -1.06 -10.73
CA TRP A 228 11.70 -1.12 -11.13
C TRP A 228 11.97 -2.23 -12.14
N GLY A 229 12.69 -1.91 -13.19
CA GLY A 229 12.99 -2.85 -14.30
C GLY A 229 11.96 -2.83 -15.43
N HIS A 230 10.80 -2.23 -15.25
CA HIS A 230 9.69 -2.27 -16.21
C HIS A 230 9.38 -0.95 -16.91
N GLY A 231 9.99 0.13 -16.49
CA GLY A 231 9.79 1.45 -17.10
C GLY A 231 10.47 2.56 -16.34
N HIS A 232 9.96 3.77 -16.51
CA HIS A 232 10.46 4.94 -15.83
C HIS A 232 10.02 4.94 -14.36
N VAL A 233 10.95 5.27 -13.48
CA VAL A 233 10.70 5.60 -12.08
C VAL A 233 11.19 7.02 -11.85
N SER A 234 10.36 7.84 -11.25
CA SER A 234 10.67 9.24 -10.95
C SER A 234 11.72 9.34 -9.83
N PRO A 235 12.49 10.41 -9.76
CA PRO A 235 13.24 10.74 -8.56
C PRO A 235 12.31 10.99 -7.37
N ASP A 236 12.78 10.73 -6.15
CA ASP A 236 12.04 10.94 -4.92
C ASP A 236 11.52 12.37 -4.80
N PRO A 237 10.24 12.53 -4.42
CA PRO A 237 9.66 13.84 -4.15
C PRO A 237 10.34 14.51 -2.96
N ILE A 238 10.78 15.75 -3.14
CA ILE A 238 11.45 16.51 -2.07
C ILE A 238 10.40 16.97 -1.06
N ARG A 239 10.49 16.51 0.17
CA ARG A 239 9.58 16.90 1.24
C ARG A 239 9.54 18.43 1.41
N GLY A 240 8.33 18.96 1.61
CA GLY A 240 8.10 20.41 1.75
C GLY A 240 8.06 21.19 0.44
N ALA A 241 8.53 20.59 -0.67
CA ALA A 241 8.39 21.13 -2.02
C ALA A 241 7.41 20.33 -2.87
N SER A 242 6.87 19.24 -2.33
CA SER A 242 5.94 18.35 -3.03
C SER A 242 4.54 18.96 -3.12
N SER A 243 3.87 18.72 -4.23
CA SER A 243 2.43 18.86 -4.38
C SER A 243 1.78 17.51 -4.18
N TRP A 244 0.64 17.49 -3.52
CA TRP A 244 -0.06 16.25 -3.15
C TRP A 244 -1.29 16.08 -4.02
N PHE A 245 -1.52 14.86 -4.50
CA PHE A 245 -2.65 14.52 -5.35
C PHE A 245 -3.28 13.23 -4.87
N SER A 246 -4.61 13.17 -4.97
CA SER A 246 -5.39 11.98 -4.68
C SER A 246 -6.26 11.65 -5.89
N TRP A 247 -6.36 10.39 -6.21
CA TRP A 247 -7.24 9.88 -7.23
C TRP A 247 -8.01 8.67 -6.71
N THR A 248 -9.26 8.55 -7.14
CA THR A 248 -10.11 7.41 -6.81
C THR A 248 -10.67 6.78 -8.07
N TRP A 249 -10.95 5.49 -8.00
CA TRP A 249 -11.55 4.70 -9.06
C TRP A 249 -12.61 3.78 -8.49
N VAL A 250 -13.80 3.76 -9.11
CA VAL A 250 -14.89 2.85 -8.78
C VAL A 250 -14.93 1.76 -9.84
N PRO A 251 -14.74 0.49 -9.51
CA PRO A 251 -14.86 -0.61 -10.45
C PRO A 251 -16.22 -0.59 -11.17
N HIS A 252 -16.21 -0.90 -12.45
CA HIS A 252 -17.41 -0.98 -13.30
C HIS A 252 -18.29 0.30 -13.34
N ALA A 253 -17.77 1.42 -12.96
CA ALA A 253 -18.45 2.72 -13.14
C ALA A 253 -18.44 3.11 -14.63
N CYS A 254 -19.24 2.40 -15.44
CA CYS A 254 -19.49 2.71 -16.85
C CYS A 254 -20.76 3.49 -17.02
#